data_b836241673b5169e8882a5eab14727c5
#
_entry.id   b836241673b5169e8882a5eab14727c5
#
_cell.length_a   1.000
_cell.length_b   1.000
_cell.length_c   1.000
_cell.angle_alpha   90.00
_cell.angle_beta   90.00
_cell.angle_gamma   90.00
#
_symmetry.space_group_name_H-M   'P 1'
#
loop_
_entity.id
_entity.type
_entity.pdbx_description
1 polymer ?
#
loop_
_entity_poly.entity_id
_entity_poly.type
_entity_poly.pdbx_seq_one_letter_code
_entity_poly.pdbx_strand_id
1 'polypeptide(L)'
;MARARAEQHPATGMTLVVVVGLGMAFLLFIAFLNVVKSGNILTEANLLYAALVFYAGAGALFLGFGVTGTESYIKFASLATWAGLIVNTAAVAHRWYEAGHPPFASLYEMLLSFVWTLAALTLVAEKKYGVKVIGTVTMPVAIVGVVLMQLLRSEVRPLVPALQSTWLHVHVTLAMLAYAACALSFALAMMFLIQDKMKTESFLAGTTTFSAGIYAAVLTRFEGWGLSLIHISEPTRPY
;
A
#
# COMPACT_ATOMS: atom_id res chain seq x y z
N MET A 1 27.64 -28.41 -3.29
CA MET A 1 26.83 -27.43 -4.06
C MET A 1 25.98 -26.52 -3.18
N ALA A 2 25.48 -26.90 -2.02
CA ALA A 2 24.70 -26.02 -1.13
C ALA A 2 25.50 -24.87 -0.48
N ARG A 3 26.79 -25.05 -0.19
CA ARG A 3 27.67 -24.00 0.38
C ARG A 3 27.98 -22.85 -0.58
N ALA A 4 28.07 -23.06 -1.87
CA ALA A 4 28.35 -22.04 -2.87
C ALA A 4 27.14 -21.09 -3.12
N ARG A 5 25.90 -21.51 -2.80
CA ARG A 5 24.70 -20.65 -2.92
C ARG A 5 24.50 -19.72 -1.71
N ALA A 6 25.01 -20.08 -0.55
CA ALA A 6 24.91 -19.24 0.65
C ALA A 6 25.79 -17.98 0.59
N GLU A 7 26.84 -17.97 -0.24
CA GLU A 7 27.77 -16.84 -0.35
C GLU A 7 27.33 -15.75 -1.36
N GLN A 8 26.37 -16.02 -2.25
CA GLN A 8 25.92 -15.03 -3.23
C GLN A 8 24.79 -14.08 -2.73
N HIS A 9 24.15 -14.37 -1.60
CA HIS A 9 23.05 -13.58 -1.08
C HIS A 9 23.40 -12.29 -0.30
N PRO A 10 24.52 -12.17 0.44
CA PRO A 10 24.80 -10.98 1.23
C PRO A 10 25.06 -9.74 0.38
N ALA A 11 25.72 -9.87 -0.77
CA ALA A 11 26.02 -8.75 -1.65
C ALA A 11 24.76 -8.13 -2.28
N THR A 12 23.80 -8.96 -2.72
CA THR A 12 22.55 -8.50 -3.33
C THR A 12 21.65 -7.80 -2.31
N GLY A 13 21.58 -8.32 -1.08
CA GLY A 13 20.86 -7.69 0.01
C GLY A 13 21.45 -6.35 0.42
N MET A 14 22.76 -6.24 0.48
CA MET A 14 23.45 -5.00 0.83
C MET A 14 23.28 -3.93 -0.26
N THR A 15 23.34 -4.32 -1.53
CA THR A 15 23.11 -3.41 -2.65
C THR A 15 21.67 -2.87 -2.64
N LEU A 16 20.68 -3.71 -2.37
CA LEU A 16 19.29 -3.29 -2.26
C LEU A 16 19.10 -2.29 -1.11
N VAL A 17 19.66 -2.57 0.07
CA VAL A 17 19.60 -1.67 1.23
C VAL A 17 20.24 -0.32 0.93
N VAL A 18 21.37 -0.31 0.23
CA VAL A 18 22.07 0.93 -0.15
C VAL A 18 21.23 1.73 -1.15
N VAL A 19 20.73 1.10 -2.21
CA VAL A 19 19.90 1.78 -3.23
C VAL A 19 18.62 2.36 -2.62
N VAL A 20 17.95 1.60 -1.76
CA VAL A 20 16.75 2.06 -1.05
C VAL A 20 17.09 3.18 -0.07
N GLY A 21 18.18 3.04 0.68
CA GLY A 21 18.65 4.09 1.61
C GLY A 21 18.99 5.40 0.88
N LEU A 22 19.65 5.34 -0.27
CA LEU A 22 19.92 6.52 -1.10
C LEU A 22 18.64 7.13 -1.66
N GLY A 23 17.70 6.32 -2.13
CA GLY A 23 16.39 6.79 -2.60
C GLY A 23 15.60 7.50 -1.49
N MET A 24 15.58 6.94 -0.28
CA MET A 24 14.95 7.58 0.88
C MET A 24 15.64 8.89 1.27
N ALA A 25 16.99 8.90 1.30
CA ALA A 25 17.75 10.12 1.60
C ALA A 25 17.46 11.23 0.57
N PHE A 26 17.32 10.87 -0.71
CA PHE A 26 16.95 11.81 -1.77
C PHE A 26 15.52 12.36 -1.58
N LEU A 27 14.55 11.51 -1.24
CA LEU A 27 13.18 11.95 -0.94
C LEU A 27 13.12 12.85 0.30
N LEU A 28 13.87 12.52 1.36
CA LEU A 28 14.00 13.35 2.55
C LEU A 28 14.63 14.71 2.22
N PHE A 29 15.63 14.73 1.34
CA PHE A 29 16.26 15.97 0.88
C PHE A 29 15.28 16.85 0.11
N ILE A 30 14.47 16.27 -0.81
CA ILE A 30 13.42 17.00 -1.51
C ILE A 30 12.39 17.55 -0.53
N ALA A 31 11.93 16.73 0.43
CA ALA A 31 11.00 17.17 1.45
C ALA A 31 11.58 18.33 2.28
N PHE A 32 12.84 18.25 2.68
CA PHE A 32 13.55 19.31 3.39
C PHE A 32 13.61 20.62 2.57
N LEU A 33 13.97 20.53 1.28
CA LEU A 33 13.99 21.71 0.40
C LEU A 33 12.62 22.38 0.29
N ASN A 34 11.54 21.59 0.23
CA ASN A 34 10.18 22.13 0.20
C ASN A 34 9.81 22.83 1.51
N VAL A 35 10.17 22.26 2.66
CA VAL A 35 9.96 22.90 3.97
C VAL A 35 10.71 24.22 4.05
N VAL A 36 11.98 24.26 3.63
CA VAL A 36 12.79 25.48 3.62
C VAL A 36 12.18 26.53 2.71
N LYS A 37 11.69 26.13 1.53
CA LYS A 37 11.06 27.04 0.56
C LYS A 37 9.72 27.59 1.03
N SER A 38 8.89 26.77 1.68
CA SER A 38 7.55 27.16 2.13
C SER A 38 7.56 27.94 3.45
N GLY A 39 8.63 27.83 4.24
CA GLY A 39 8.72 28.42 5.59
C GLY A 39 7.72 27.85 6.61
N ASN A 40 6.89 26.88 6.21
CA ASN A 40 5.89 26.23 7.06
C ASN A 40 5.92 24.72 6.87
N ILE A 41 6.07 23.98 7.96
CA ILE A 41 6.12 22.52 7.97
C ILE A 41 4.74 21.91 7.68
N LEU A 42 3.67 22.57 8.09
CA LEU A 42 2.29 22.08 8.05
C LEU A 42 1.55 22.40 6.75
N THR A 43 2.26 22.67 5.65
CA THR A 43 1.60 22.80 4.36
C THR A 43 1.17 21.41 3.85
N GLU A 44 0.05 21.33 3.13
CA GLU A 44 -0.45 20.10 2.53
C GLU A 44 0.64 19.37 1.72
N ALA A 45 1.39 20.12 0.90
CA ALA A 45 2.49 19.55 0.10
C ALA A 45 3.59 18.91 0.96
N ASN A 46 3.99 19.55 2.07
CA ASN A 46 5.00 19.04 2.97
C ASN A 46 4.52 17.79 3.72
N LEU A 47 3.24 17.72 4.10
CA LEU A 47 2.63 16.54 4.68
C LEU A 47 2.62 15.38 3.67
N LEU A 48 2.33 15.64 2.39
CA LEU A 48 2.38 14.60 1.35
C LEU A 48 3.81 14.12 1.07
N TYR A 49 4.81 14.99 1.06
CA TYR A 49 6.21 14.57 0.96
C TYR A 49 6.63 13.71 2.15
N ALA A 50 6.21 14.06 3.36
CA ALA A 50 6.47 13.24 4.55
C ALA A 50 5.78 11.87 4.44
N ALA A 51 4.52 11.83 4.01
CA ALA A 51 3.81 10.56 3.78
C ALA A 51 4.51 9.72 2.71
N LEU A 52 5.00 10.33 1.62
CA LEU A 52 5.77 9.66 0.56
C LEU A 52 7.03 8.99 1.13
N VAL A 53 7.77 9.69 1.99
CA VAL A 53 8.98 9.14 2.64
C VAL A 53 8.63 7.92 3.50
N PHE A 54 7.57 8.01 4.30
CA PHE A 54 7.13 6.89 5.14
C PHE A 54 6.65 5.70 4.30
N TYR A 55 5.88 5.92 3.23
CA TYR A 55 5.42 4.84 2.34
C TYR A 55 6.58 4.22 1.54
N ALA A 56 7.54 5.02 1.08
CA ALA A 56 8.74 4.52 0.43
C ALA A 56 9.59 3.67 1.40
N GLY A 57 9.77 4.15 2.63
CA GLY A 57 10.44 3.40 3.68
C GLY A 57 9.73 2.08 4.02
N ALA A 58 8.41 2.13 4.15
CA ALA A 58 7.62 0.93 4.38
C ALA A 58 7.76 -0.07 3.22
N GLY A 59 7.62 0.38 1.97
CA GLY A 59 7.77 -0.45 0.78
C GLY A 59 9.15 -1.13 0.71
N ALA A 60 10.21 -0.38 1.03
CA ALA A 60 11.57 -0.89 1.10
C ALA A 60 11.73 -1.97 2.18
N LEU A 61 11.14 -1.75 3.35
CA LEU A 61 11.19 -2.71 4.45
C LEU A 61 10.36 -3.97 4.13
N PHE A 62 9.21 -3.85 3.48
CA PHE A 62 8.44 -5.00 3.00
C PHE A 62 9.22 -5.81 1.95
N LEU A 63 9.90 -5.14 1.00
CA LEU A 63 10.79 -5.79 0.06
C LEU A 63 11.96 -6.49 0.77
N GLY A 64 12.58 -5.82 1.75
CA GLY A 64 13.64 -6.39 2.57
C GLY A 64 13.20 -7.66 3.29
N PHE A 65 11.98 -7.70 3.83
CA PHE A 65 11.40 -8.92 4.38
C PHE A 65 11.23 -10.01 3.32
N GLY A 66 10.71 -9.67 2.14
CA GLY A 66 10.54 -10.63 1.05
C GLY A 66 11.84 -11.32 0.63
N VAL A 67 12.98 -10.62 0.77
CA VAL A 67 14.32 -11.15 0.42
C VAL A 67 14.96 -11.91 1.58
N THR A 68 14.85 -11.40 2.83
CA THR A 68 15.61 -11.91 3.98
C THR A 68 14.80 -12.83 4.90
N GLY A 69 13.47 -12.74 4.87
CA GLY A 69 12.57 -13.45 5.78
C GLY A 69 12.63 -12.98 7.25
N THR A 70 13.34 -11.89 7.55
CA THR A 70 13.57 -11.42 8.92
C THR A 70 12.36 -10.66 9.45
N GLU A 71 11.72 -11.16 10.49
CA GLU A 71 10.49 -10.61 11.11
C GLU A 71 10.60 -9.15 11.56
N SER A 72 11.80 -8.68 11.91
CA SER A 72 12.01 -7.28 12.32
C SER A 72 11.65 -6.30 11.22
N TYR A 73 11.89 -6.64 9.94
CA TYR A 73 11.54 -5.79 8.81
C TYR A 73 10.05 -5.49 8.74
N ILE A 74 9.18 -6.49 9.04
CA ILE A 74 7.73 -6.30 9.02
C ILE A 74 7.28 -5.34 10.11
N LYS A 75 7.81 -5.48 11.32
CA LYS A 75 7.45 -4.58 12.44
C LYS A 75 7.75 -3.13 12.10
N PHE A 76 8.94 -2.88 11.53
CA PHE A 76 9.32 -1.53 11.11
C PHE A 76 8.54 -1.06 9.87
N ALA A 77 8.24 -1.94 8.92
CA ALA A 77 7.41 -1.63 7.76
C ALA A 77 5.99 -1.22 8.16
N SER A 78 5.38 -2.00 9.06
CA SER A 78 4.06 -1.71 9.61
C SER A 78 4.06 -0.38 10.38
N LEU A 79 5.09 -0.13 11.22
CA LEU A 79 5.24 1.14 11.93
C LEU A 79 5.38 2.33 10.96
N ALA A 80 6.19 2.20 9.92
CA ALA A 80 6.36 3.22 8.88
C ALA A 80 5.05 3.46 8.12
N THR A 81 4.29 2.40 7.80
CA THR A 81 2.97 2.52 7.16
C THR A 81 1.98 3.26 8.07
N TRP A 82 1.96 2.98 9.37
CA TRP A 82 1.16 3.71 10.35
C TRP A 82 1.56 5.19 10.42
N ALA A 83 2.85 5.49 10.46
CA ALA A 83 3.33 6.87 10.45
C ALA A 83 2.90 7.60 9.17
N GLY A 84 3.05 6.96 7.99
CA GLY A 84 2.59 7.48 6.71
C GLY A 84 1.08 7.73 6.68
N LEU A 85 0.28 6.80 7.24
CA LEU A 85 -1.17 6.95 7.34
C LEU A 85 -1.57 8.12 8.24
N ILE A 86 -0.91 8.32 9.39
CA ILE A 86 -1.17 9.43 10.29
C ILE A 86 -0.88 10.77 9.60
N VAL A 87 0.26 10.87 8.92
CA VAL A 87 0.64 12.10 8.18
C VAL A 87 -0.31 12.34 7.01
N ASN A 88 -0.71 11.29 6.29
CA ASN A 88 -1.70 11.41 5.22
C ASN A 88 -3.08 11.81 5.77
N THR A 89 -3.48 11.32 6.95
CA THR A 89 -4.69 11.77 7.63
C THR A 89 -4.63 13.27 7.95
N ALA A 90 -3.47 13.76 8.38
CA ALA A 90 -3.28 15.19 8.59
C ALA A 90 -3.41 16.00 7.29
N ALA A 91 -2.89 15.48 6.15
CA ALA A 91 -3.07 16.11 4.84
C ALA A 91 -4.54 16.14 4.40
N VAL A 92 -5.28 15.03 4.58
CA VAL A 92 -6.73 14.94 4.33
C VAL A 92 -7.51 15.95 5.18
N ALA A 93 -7.17 16.04 6.46
CA ALA A 93 -7.82 16.97 7.40
C ALA A 93 -7.53 18.43 7.05
N HIS A 94 -6.27 18.75 6.68
CA HIS A 94 -5.86 20.09 6.22
C HIS A 94 -6.64 20.48 4.97
N ARG A 95 -6.70 19.58 3.98
CA ARG A 95 -7.46 19.82 2.75
C ARG A 95 -8.94 20.03 3.01
N TRP A 96 -9.54 19.22 3.88
CA TRP A 96 -10.95 19.38 4.27
C TRP A 96 -11.20 20.72 4.93
N TYR A 97 -10.31 21.14 5.82
CA TYR A 97 -10.42 22.43 6.50
C TYR A 97 -10.35 23.61 5.52
N GLU A 98 -9.40 23.57 4.57
CA GLU A 98 -9.24 24.63 3.56
C GLU A 98 -10.39 24.69 2.56
N ALA A 99 -10.87 23.53 2.11
CA ALA A 99 -11.92 23.42 1.10
C ALA A 99 -13.33 23.66 1.67
N GLY A 100 -13.52 23.47 2.99
CA GLY A 100 -14.85 23.51 3.63
C GLY A 100 -15.77 22.34 3.27
N HIS A 101 -15.25 21.33 2.54
CA HIS A 101 -15.97 20.11 2.14
C HIS A 101 -15.04 18.90 2.13
N PRO A 102 -15.57 17.68 2.19
CA PRO A 102 -14.75 16.48 2.07
C PRO A 102 -13.96 16.45 0.77
N PRO A 103 -12.74 15.88 0.74
CA PRO A 103 -11.83 15.94 -0.40
C PRO A 103 -12.25 14.98 -1.53
N PHE A 104 -13.31 15.31 -2.26
CA PHE A 104 -13.88 14.53 -3.36
C PHE A 104 -14.18 15.34 -4.62
N ALA A 105 -13.77 16.62 -4.67
CA ALA A 105 -14.13 17.54 -5.76
C ALA A 105 -13.20 17.45 -6.99
N SER A 106 -11.98 16.94 -6.82
CA SER A 106 -10.96 16.91 -7.87
C SER A 106 -10.25 15.55 -7.93
N LEU A 107 -9.58 15.28 -9.05
CA LEU A 107 -8.76 14.07 -9.19
C LEU A 107 -7.65 14.01 -8.14
N TYR A 108 -7.07 15.16 -7.78
CA TYR A 108 -6.09 15.29 -6.70
C TYR A 108 -6.66 14.80 -5.37
N GLU A 109 -7.84 15.26 -5.01
CA GLU A 109 -8.53 14.91 -3.76
C GLU A 109 -8.96 13.44 -3.73
N MET A 110 -9.39 12.92 -4.88
CA MET A 110 -9.71 11.50 -5.02
C MET A 110 -8.48 10.60 -4.84
N LEU A 111 -7.32 10.97 -5.40
CA LEU A 111 -6.07 10.26 -5.19
C LEU A 111 -5.62 10.32 -3.73
N LEU A 112 -5.77 11.48 -3.08
CA LEU A 112 -5.46 11.68 -1.67
C LEU A 112 -6.27 10.69 -0.79
N SER A 113 -7.58 10.61 -1.03
CA SER A 113 -8.49 9.71 -0.32
C SER A 113 -8.23 8.25 -0.67
N PHE A 114 -7.90 7.94 -1.93
CA PHE A 114 -7.56 6.59 -2.38
C PHE A 114 -6.29 6.07 -1.70
N VAL A 115 -5.21 6.85 -1.68
CA VAL A 115 -3.94 6.46 -1.04
C VAL A 115 -4.14 6.25 0.46
N TRP A 116 -4.92 7.12 1.11
CA TRP A 116 -5.29 6.96 2.52
C TRP A 116 -6.01 5.63 2.76
N THR A 117 -7.05 5.35 1.96
CA THR A 117 -7.84 4.12 2.08
C THR A 117 -7.00 2.87 1.79
N LEU A 118 -6.13 2.93 0.77
CA LEU A 118 -5.24 1.81 0.42
C LEU A 118 -4.27 1.51 1.55
N ALA A 119 -3.63 2.52 2.14
CA ALA A 119 -2.73 2.34 3.27
C ALA A 119 -3.46 1.76 4.49
N ALA A 120 -4.66 2.26 4.80
CA ALA A 120 -5.50 1.74 5.88
C ALA A 120 -5.88 0.27 5.64
N LEU A 121 -6.35 -0.09 4.44
CA LEU A 121 -6.68 -1.48 4.09
C LEU A 121 -5.46 -2.40 4.10
N THR A 122 -4.28 -1.91 3.71
CA THR A 122 -3.03 -2.68 3.81
C THR A 122 -2.74 -3.06 5.26
N LEU A 123 -2.85 -2.12 6.19
CA LEU A 123 -2.67 -2.37 7.62
C LEU A 123 -3.72 -3.32 8.20
N VAL A 124 -4.99 -3.18 7.76
CA VAL A 124 -6.07 -4.09 8.14
C VAL A 124 -5.77 -5.51 7.62
N ALA A 125 -5.35 -5.64 6.38
CA ALA A 125 -5.02 -6.93 5.77
C ALA A 125 -3.85 -7.60 6.49
N GLU A 126 -2.79 -6.84 6.79
CA GLU A 126 -1.63 -7.33 7.55
C GLU A 126 -2.07 -7.82 8.94
N LYS A 127 -2.79 -6.98 9.68
CA LYS A 127 -3.15 -7.27 11.08
C LYS A 127 -4.23 -8.35 11.22
N LYS A 128 -5.27 -8.29 10.38
CA LYS A 128 -6.45 -9.16 10.49
C LYS A 128 -6.25 -10.51 9.83
N TYR A 129 -5.57 -10.53 8.68
CA TYR A 129 -5.39 -11.73 7.86
C TYR A 129 -3.96 -12.30 7.91
N GLY A 130 -3.04 -11.60 8.57
CA GLY A 130 -1.65 -12.06 8.69
C GLY A 130 -0.85 -12.02 7.39
N VAL A 131 -1.30 -11.25 6.39
CA VAL A 131 -0.65 -11.17 5.07
C VAL A 131 0.52 -10.19 5.16
N LYS A 132 1.64 -10.67 5.68
CA LYS A 132 2.81 -9.86 6.03
C LYS A 132 3.50 -9.17 4.83
N VAL A 133 3.35 -9.68 3.63
CA VAL A 133 4.10 -9.21 2.43
C VAL A 133 3.25 -8.32 1.51
N ILE A 134 1.98 -8.11 1.84
CA ILE A 134 1.04 -7.36 0.98
C ILE A 134 1.55 -5.94 0.69
N GLY A 135 2.22 -5.31 1.65
CA GLY A 135 2.83 -4.00 1.51
C GLY A 135 3.89 -3.92 0.40
N THR A 136 4.48 -5.05 0.00
CA THR A 136 5.45 -5.09 -1.11
C THR A 136 4.83 -4.60 -2.43
N VAL A 137 3.55 -4.83 -2.66
CA VAL A 137 2.84 -4.39 -3.87
C VAL A 137 1.99 -3.15 -3.61
N THR A 138 1.33 -3.05 -2.46
CA THR A 138 0.45 -1.91 -2.16
C THR A 138 1.21 -0.61 -1.91
N MET A 139 2.40 -0.66 -1.30
CA MET A 139 3.20 0.56 -1.08
C MET A 139 3.70 1.20 -2.37
N PRO A 140 4.24 0.49 -3.38
CA PRO A 140 4.50 1.06 -4.69
C PRO A 140 3.29 1.75 -5.33
N VAL A 141 2.09 1.17 -5.22
CA VAL A 141 0.85 1.80 -5.72
C VAL A 141 0.56 3.10 -4.96
N ALA A 142 0.69 3.10 -3.64
CA ALA A 142 0.53 4.31 -2.82
C ALA A 142 1.56 5.38 -3.19
N ILE A 143 2.83 5.01 -3.39
CA ILE A 143 3.91 5.92 -3.81
C ILE A 143 3.57 6.55 -5.15
N VAL A 144 3.17 5.75 -6.15
CA VAL A 144 2.74 6.25 -7.47
C VAL A 144 1.57 7.23 -7.31
N GLY A 145 0.58 6.91 -6.47
CA GLY A 145 -0.53 7.80 -6.17
C GLY A 145 -0.08 9.15 -5.61
N VAL A 146 0.83 9.16 -4.63
CA VAL A 146 1.37 10.42 -4.06
C VAL A 146 2.20 11.19 -5.09
N VAL A 147 3.02 10.52 -5.89
CA VAL A 147 3.80 11.17 -6.96
C VAL A 147 2.88 11.80 -8.01
N LEU A 148 1.83 11.09 -8.43
CA LEU A 148 0.85 11.63 -9.37
C LEU A 148 0.13 12.86 -8.80
N MET A 149 -0.18 12.88 -7.50
CA MET A 149 -0.75 14.08 -6.86
C MET A 149 0.16 15.31 -6.99
N GLN A 150 1.50 15.13 -6.92
CA GLN A 150 2.44 16.25 -7.06
C GLN A 150 2.47 16.83 -8.50
N LEU A 151 2.04 16.06 -9.49
CA LEU A 151 1.92 16.49 -10.89
C LEU A 151 0.58 17.17 -11.20
N LEU A 152 -0.41 17.00 -10.34
CA LEU A 152 -1.74 17.57 -10.50
C LEU A 152 -1.82 18.96 -9.85
N ARG A 153 -2.78 19.77 -10.33
CA ARG A 153 -3.07 21.05 -9.71
C ARG A 153 -3.80 20.83 -8.37
N SER A 154 -3.21 21.37 -7.31
CA SER A 154 -3.75 21.30 -5.95
C SER A 154 -4.70 22.45 -5.61
N GLU A 155 -5.13 23.26 -6.60
CA GLU A 155 -6.04 24.40 -6.37
C GLU A 155 -7.33 23.93 -5.69
N VAL A 156 -7.67 24.61 -4.61
CA VAL A 156 -8.96 24.40 -3.93
C VAL A 156 -10.06 25.01 -4.81
N ARG A 157 -11.01 24.17 -5.21
CA ARG A 157 -12.16 24.61 -6.01
C ARG A 157 -13.44 24.44 -5.21
N PRO A 158 -14.36 25.40 -5.31
CA PRO A 158 -15.67 25.27 -4.68
C PRO A 158 -16.41 24.09 -5.29
N LEU A 159 -17.17 23.38 -4.46
CA LEU A 159 -17.95 22.24 -4.88
C LEU A 159 -19.04 22.69 -5.87
N VAL A 160 -19.04 22.11 -7.07
CA VAL A 160 -20.12 22.37 -8.04
C VAL A 160 -21.46 21.93 -7.48
N PRO A 161 -22.59 22.61 -7.80
CA PRO A 161 -23.89 22.31 -7.21
C PRO A 161 -24.32 20.85 -7.34
N ALA A 162 -23.94 20.18 -8.42
CA ALA A 162 -24.21 18.74 -8.63
C ALA A 162 -23.53 17.81 -7.60
N LEU A 163 -22.45 18.26 -6.96
CA LEU A 163 -21.70 17.46 -5.97
C LEU A 163 -22.10 17.81 -4.52
N GLN A 164 -23.02 18.73 -4.29
CA GLN A 164 -23.44 19.18 -2.95
C GLN A 164 -24.50 18.26 -2.28
N SER A 165 -24.49 16.97 -2.61
CA SER A 165 -25.42 15.99 -2.03
C SER A 165 -24.75 15.14 -0.96
N THR A 166 -25.41 15.01 0.20
CA THR A 166 -24.93 14.12 1.28
C THR A 166 -24.81 12.66 0.80
N TRP A 167 -25.72 12.21 -0.07
CA TRP A 167 -25.66 10.88 -0.68
C TRP A 167 -24.40 10.67 -1.54
N LEU A 168 -23.93 11.72 -2.21
CA LEU A 168 -22.71 11.65 -2.98
C LEU A 168 -21.50 11.37 -2.09
N HIS A 169 -21.40 12.03 -0.92
CA HIS A 169 -20.30 11.80 0.01
C HIS A 169 -20.25 10.35 0.48
N VAL A 170 -21.40 9.76 0.81
CA VAL A 170 -21.50 8.34 1.20
C VAL A 170 -21.08 7.45 0.02
N HIS A 171 -21.60 7.72 -1.18
CA HIS A 171 -21.30 6.96 -2.39
C HIS A 171 -19.80 6.99 -2.71
N VAL A 172 -19.18 8.17 -2.71
CA VAL A 172 -17.75 8.32 -3.04
C VAL A 172 -16.87 7.65 -1.97
N THR A 173 -17.21 7.75 -0.70
CA THR A 173 -16.46 7.07 0.37
C THR A 173 -16.50 5.54 0.17
N LEU A 174 -17.66 4.97 -0.15
CA LEU A 174 -17.79 3.54 -0.45
C LEU A 174 -17.05 3.16 -1.75
N ALA A 175 -17.08 4.04 -2.77
CA ALA A 175 -16.34 3.83 -4.01
C ALA A 175 -14.83 3.82 -3.77
N MET A 176 -14.28 4.74 -2.94
CA MET A 176 -12.86 4.73 -2.58
C MET A 176 -12.46 3.45 -1.85
N LEU A 177 -13.32 2.98 -0.94
CA LEU A 177 -13.11 1.69 -0.26
C LEU A 177 -13.09 0.52 -1.25
N ALA A 178 -14.02 0.51 -2.22
CA ALA A 178 -14.09 -0.51 -3.26
C ALA A 178 -12.84 -0.47 -4.18
N TYR A 179 -12.41 0.70 -4.62
CA TYR A 179 -11.20 0.82 -5.45
C TYR A 179 -9.94 0.37 -4.71
N ALA A 180 -9.81 0.74 -3.45
CA ALA A 180 -8.69 0.29 -2.64
C ALA A 180 -8.74 -1.24 -2.37
N ALA A 181 -9.92 -1.82 -2.21
CA ALA A 181 -10.09 -3.27 -2.12
C ALA A 181 -9.74 -3.98 -3.43
N CYS A 182 -10.09 -3.42 -4.59
CA CYS A 182 -9.66 -3.92 -5.90
C CYS A 182 -8.14 -3.85 -6.06
N ALA A 183 -7.50 -2.75 -5.65
CA ALA A 183 -6.05 -2.62 -5.67
C ALA A 183 -5.37 -3.65 -4.75
N LEU A 184 -5.95 -3.91 -3.59
CA LEU A 184 -5.49 -4.95 -2.67
C LEU A 184 -5.62 -6.35 -3.29
N SER A 185 -6.74 -6.65 -3.93
CA SER A 185 -6.97 -7.91 -4.65
C SER A 185 -5.99 -8.09 -5.81
N PHE A 186 -5.72 -7.03 -6.55
CA PHE A 186 -4.68 -7.01 -7.60
C PHE A 186 -3.29 -7.31 -6.99
N ALA A 187 -2.95 -6.71 -5.86
CA ALA A 187 -1.69 -6.96 -5.17
C ALA A 187 -1.54 -8.44 -4.78
N LEU A 188 -2.60 -9.05 -4.23
CA LEU A 188 -2.61 -10.47 -3.88
C LEU A 188 -2.47 -11.37 -5.12
N ALA A 189 -3.18 -11.05 -6.21
CA ALA A 189 -3.09 -11.79 -7.47
C ALA A 189 -1.69 -11.69 -8.09
N MET A 190 -1.07 -10.52 -8.09
CA MET A 190 0.30 -10.33 -8.56
C MET A 190 1.31 -11.12 -7.74
N MET A 191 1.17 -11.10 -6.42
CA MET A 191 2.03 -11.90 -5.54
C MET A 191 1.89 -13.39 -5.84
N PHE A 192 0.67 -13.87 -6.05
CA PHE A 192 0.41 -15.25 -6.42
C PHE A 192 1.08 -15.63 -7.75
N LEU A 193 0.89 -14.81 -8.80
CA LEU A 193 1.50 -15.05 -10.11
C LEU A 193 3.04 -15.04 -10.08
N ILE A 194 3.62 -14.14 -9.30
CA ILE A 194 5.09 -14.08 -9.11
C ILE A 194 5.56 -15.36 -8.43
N GLN A 195 4.89 -15.80 -7.37
CA GLN A 195 5.24 -17.04 -6.67
C GLN A 195 5.07 -18.27 -7.56
N ASP A 196 4.01 -18.33 -8.36
CA ASP A 196 3.76 -19.44 -9.26
C ASP A 196 4.84 -19.58 -10.35
N LYS A 197 5.28 -18.47 -10.94
CA LYS A 197 6.39 -18.43 -11.89
C LYS A 197 7.74 -18.75 -11.26
N MET A 198 7.93 -18.42 -9.98
CA MET A 198 9.17 -18.66 -9.25
C MET A 198 9.25 -20.06 -8.64
N LYS A 199 8.28 -20.95 -8.89
CA LYS A 199 8.29 -22.36 -8.53
C LYS A 199 9.34 -23.16 -9.31
N THR A 200 10.60 -22.78 -9.15
CA THR A 200 11.70 -23.74 -9.32
C THR A 200 11.76 -24.57 -8.03
N GLU A 201 11.82 -25.88 -8.15
CA GLU A 201 11.65 -26.85 -7.04
C GLU A 201 12.52 -26.63 -5.80
N SER A 202 13.59 -25.84 -5.88
CA SER A 202 14.47 -25.50 -4.77
C SER A 202 13.99 -24.35 -3.87
N PHE A 203 13.01 -23.57 -4.32
CA PHE A 203 12.44 -22.44 -3.56
C PHE A 203 11.22 -22.88 -2.72
N LEU A 204 10.65 -24.05 -3.03
CA LEU A 204 9.41 -24.57 -2.47
C LEU A 204 9.47 -24.95 -0.97
N ALA A 205 10.63 -25.30 -0.43
CA ALA A 205 10.70 -25.77 0.96
C ALA A 205 10.40 -24.68 2.02
N GLY A 206 10.60 -23.39 1.68
CA GLY A 206 10.31 -22.28 2.59
C GLY A 206 9.04 -21.47 2.26
N THR A 207 8.58 -21.54 1.01
CA THR A 207 7.46 -20.69 0.52
C THR A 207 6.13 -21.43 0.43
N THR A 208 6.12 -22.77 0.47
CA THR A 208 4.87 -23.57 0.52
C THR A 208 4.03 -23.23 1.75
N THR A 209 4.68 -23.00 2.89
CA THR A 209 4.01 -22.57 4.12
C THR A 209 3.41 -21.15 3.97
N PHE A 210 4.06 -20.30 3.20
CA PHE A 210 3.63 -18.92 3.00
C PHE A 210 2.45 -18.80 2.01
N SER A 211 2.53 -19.48 0.85
CA SER A 211 1.43 -19.50 -0.12
C SER A 211 0.21 -20.23 0.41
N ALA A 212 0.40 -21.37 1.06
CA ALA A 212 -0.68 -22.10 1.73
C ALA A 212 -1.30 -21.29 2.88
N GLY A 213 -0.50 -20.54 3.62
CA GLY A 213 -0.99 -19.65 4.68
C GLY A 213 -1.84 -18.50 4.16
N ILE A 214 -1.45 -17.86 3.04
CA ILE A 214 -2.26 -16.82 2.40
C ILE A 214 -3.54 -17.40 1.82
N TYR A 215 -3.46 -18.52 1.09
CA TYR A 215 -4.63 -19.18 0.54
C TYR A 215 -5.58 -19.65 1.65
N ALA A 216 -5.07 -20.33 2.66
CA ALA A 216 -5.87 -20.74 3.79
C ALA A 216 -6.47 -19.56 4.55
N ALA A 217 -5.69 -18.50 4.83
CA ALA A 217 -6.20 -17.33 5.54
C ALA A 217 -7.22 -16.53 4.73
N VAL A 218 -7.05 -16.43 3.41
CA VAL A 218 -8.00 -15.73 2.53
C VAL A 218 -9.23 -16.60 2.30
N LEU A 219 -9.09 -17.89 1.94
CA LEU A 219 -10.23 -18.75 1.65
C LEU A 219 -11.05 -19.08 2.90
N THR A 220 -10.45 -19.46 4.01
CA THR A 220 -11.19 -19.80 5.25
C THR A 220 -11.91 -18.61 5.88
N ARG A 221 -11.42 -17.38 5.65
CA ARG A 221 -12.09 -16.18 6.16
C ARG A 221 -13.18 -15.67 5.22
N PHE A 222 -13.03 -15.83 3.90
CA PHE A 222 -14.10 -15.51 2.95
C PHE A 222 -15.26 -16.50 3.02
N GLU A 223 -15.02 -17.78 3.34
CA GLU A 223 -16.09 -18.75 3.64
C GLU A 223 -16.96 -18.30 4.83
N GLY A 224 -16.34 -17.72 5.86
CA GLY A 224 -17.07 -17.17 7.03
C GLY A 224 -17.94 -15.93 6.72
N TRP A 225 -17.79 -15.30 5.55
CA TRP A 225 -18.57 -14.11 5.13
C TRP A 225 -19.68 -14.44 4.11
N GLY A 226 -19.98 -15.73 3.90
CA GLY A 226 -21.12 -16.15 3.06
C GLY A 226 -20.94 -15.86 1.57
N LEU A 227 -19.72 -15.59 1.08
CA LEU A 227 -19.40 -15.50 -0.33
C LEU A 227 -19.16 -16.89 -0.93
N SER A 228 -20.05 -17.81 -0.68
CA SER A 228 -20.15 -19.17 -1.26
C SER A 228 -20.50 -19.13 -2.77
N LEU A 229 -20.23 -18.03 -3.48
CA LEU A 229 -20.48 -17.92 -4.92
C LEU A 229 -19.54 -18.79 -5.76
N ILE A 230 -18.46 -19.32 -5.17
CA ILE A 230 -17.53 -20.22 -5.87
C ILE A 230 -18.06 -21.67 -5.86
N HIS A 231 -18.89 -22.06 -4.91
CA HIS A 231 -19.52 -23.38 -4.87
C HIS A 231 -20.68 -23.60 -5.84
N ILE A 232 -21.17 -22.55 -6.52
CA ILE A 232 -22.28 -22.68 -7.49
C ILE A 232 -21.82 -23.23 -8.84
N SER A 233 -20.51 -23.32 -9.11
CA SER A 233 -19.96 -23.77 -10.39
C SER A 233 -19.28 -25.14 -10.40
N GLU A 234 -19.29 -25.90 -9.31
CA GLU A 234 -18.88 -27.30 -9.39
C GLU A 234 -19.99 -28.11 -10.10
N PRO A 235 -19.74 -28.59 -11.32
CA PRO A 235 -20.68 -29.51 -11.93
C PRO A 235 -20.69 -30.78 -11.05
N THR A 236 -21.86 -31.11 -10.50
CA THR A 236 -22.11 -32.38 -9.85
C THR A 236 -21.62 -33.49 -10.79
N ARG A 237 -20.54 -34.18 -10.41
CA ARG A 237 -20.11 -35.39 -11.13
C ARG A 237 -21.25 -36.37 -11.07
N PRO A 238 -21.76 -36.88 -12.19
CA PRO A 238 -22.66 -38.02 -12.16
C PRO A 238 -21.89 -39.24 -11.66
N TYR A 239 -22.49 -39.98 -10.77
CA TYR A 239 -22.02 -41.29 -10.26
C TYR A 239 -21.84 -42.30 -11.39
#